data_9ac25cc6414f94685b0a31f7b02b5b2c
#
_entry.id   9ac25cc6414f94685b0a31f7b02b5b2c
#
_cell.length_a   1.000
_cell.length_b   1.000
_cell.length_c   1.000
_cell.angle_alpha   90.00
_cell.angle_beta   90.00
_cell.angle_gamma   90.00
#
_symmetry.space_group_name_H-M   'P 1'
#
loop_
_entity.id
_entity.type
_entity.pdbx_description
1 polymer ?
#
loop_
_entity_poly.entity_id
_entity_poly.type
_entity_poly.pdbx_seq_one_letter_code
_entity_poly.pdbx_strand_id
1 'polypeptide(L)'
;DYQMVYSERLRDATTLDNLFERFNIERPNDFTGHSMSVSDVIIMNRGGRLAAYYVDSFGFTELPDFVAQRAEMLNDNPVKAYPEVYIGTLEKAMQERNVDAYLDSRKLNIDCKNAIEQAIAEGFDGMRLNPDVAVGVIEKYGEERVAFVLANTLKQLSYDGRFSDGNKRWADGIDIPENISRGMDLNRDYIVGSHPAVLNGFIDMARKEIRTRKLEEVFGVKNQHITETTRGYEAEGHTGTWYAMDMKTYHGER
;
A
#
# COMPACT_ATOMS: atom_id res chain seq x y z
N ASP A 1 -22.19 7.97 1.76
CA ASP A 1 -20.81 7.85 2.24
C ASP A 1 -20.56 6.42 2.69
N TYR A 2 -19.53 5.76 2.11
CA TYR A 2 -19.21 4.36 2.33
C TYR A 2 -17.76 4.19 2.77
N GLN A 3 -17.51 3.23 3.63
CA GLN A 3 -16.22 2.88 4.19
C GLN A 3 -15.80 1.48 3.74
N MET A 4 -14.55 1.31 3.30
CA MET A 4 -14.00 0.01 2.97
C MET A 4 -13.65 -0.76 4.25
N VAL A 5 -14.24 -1.95 4.44
CA VAL A 5 -14.01 -2.81 5.62
C VAL A 5 -13.19 -4.05 5.30
N TYR A 6 -13.14 -4.48 4.05
CA TYR A 6 -12.41 -5.68 3.65
C TYR A 6 -12.00 -5.65 2.18
N SER A 7 -10.88 -6.29 1.87
CA SER A 7 -10.39 -6.48 0.51
C SER A 7 -9.65 -7.81 0.42
N GLU A 8 -9.98 -8.63 -0.58
CA GLU A 8 -9.28 -9.88 -0.85
C GLU A 8 -9.23 -10.21 -2.35
N ARG A 9 -8.46 -11.25 -2.69
CA ARG A 9 -8.41 -11.77 -4.07
C ARG A 9 -9.68 -12.54 -4.41
N LEU A 10 -10.32 -12.15 -5.50
CA LEU A 10 -11.47 -12.84 -6.05
C LEU A 10 -11.03 -14.11 -6.79
N ARG A 11 -11.69 -15.26 -6.53
CA ARG A 11 -11.54 -16.49 -7.33
C ARG A 11 -12.44 -16.42 -8.57
N ASP A 12 -12.01 -17.00 -9.68
CA ASP A 12 -12.71 -16.88 -10.98
C ASP A 12 -14.20 -17.28 -10.93
N ALA A 13 -14.53 -18.28 -10.12
CA ALA A 13 -15.91 -18.78 -9.96
C ALA A 13 -16.71 -18.09 -8.86
N THR A 14 -16.18 -17.09 -8.16
CA THR A 14 -16.86 -16.44 -7.04
C THR A 14 -18.06 -15.61 -7.53
N THR A 15 -19.23 -15.86 -6.99
CA THR A 15 -20.45 -15.07 -7.25
C THR A 15 -20.73 -14.10 -6.12
N LEU A 16 -21.66 -13.15 -6.32
CA LEU A 16 -22.12 -12.25 -5.27
C LEU A 16 -22.78 -13.02 -4.11
N ASP A 17 -23.54 -14.08 -4.40
CA ASP A 17 -24.15 -14.93 -3.39
C ASP A 17 -23.09 -15.66 -2.56
N ASN A 18 -22.00 -16.15 -3.19
CA ASN A 18 -20.88 -16.76 -2.46
C ASN A 18 -20.19 -15.76 -1.52
N LEU A 19 -20.06 -14.49 -1.93
CA LEU A 19 -19.50 -13.45 -1.08
C LEU A 19 -20.46 -13.17 0.09
N PHE A 20 -21.74 -13.03 -0.18
CA PHE A 20 -22.74 -12.80 0.86
C PHE A 20 -22.75 -13.95 1.89
N GLU A 21 -22.77 -15.19 1.44
CA GLU A 21 -22.71 -16.38 2.30
C GLU A 21 -21.42 -16.38 3.14
N ARG A 22 -20.28 -16.13 2.50
CA ARG A 22 -18.97 -16.10 3.16
C ARG A 22 -18.91 -15.07 4.28
N PHE A 23 -19.34 -13.84 4.05
CA PHE A 23 -19.28 -12.78 5.07
C PHE A 23 -20.36 -12.87 6.13
N ASN A 24 -21.35 -13.73 5.94
CA ASN A 24 -22.42 -13.97 6.92
C ASN A 24 -22.25 -15.28 7.70
N ILE A 25 -21.69 -16.33 7.09
CA ILE A 25 -21.60 -17.68 7.67
C ILE A 25 -20.13 -18.08 7.92
N GLU A 26 -19.27 -17.99 6.90
CA GLU A 26 -17.88 -18.47 6.93
C GLU A 26 -16.88 -17.31 6.89
N ARG A 27 -16.98 -16.40 7.84
CA ARG A 27 -16.17 -15.18 7.83
C ARG A 27 -14.68 -15.47 7.78
N PRO A 28 -13.91 -14.72 6.96
CA PRO A 28 -12.46 -14.75 7.02
C PRO A 28 -11.95 -14.44 8.43
N ASN A 29 -10.89 -15.12 8.87
CA ASN A 29 -10.33 -14.94 10.22
C ASN A 29 -9.79 -13.52 10.48
N ASP A 30 -9.46 -12.80 9.42
CA ASP A 30 -8.95 -11.42 9.43
C ASP A 30 -10.04 -10.38 9.20
N PHE A 31 -11.30 -10.82 9.06
CA PHE A 31 -12.44 -9.94 8.90
C PHE A 31 -13.01 -9.50 10.26
N THR A 32 -12.97 -8.22 10.52
CA THR A 32 -13.42 -7.61 11.79
C THR A 32 -14.71 -6.80 11.67
N GLY A 33 -15.29 -6.71 10.45
CA GLY A 33 -16.52 -6.00 10.18
C GLY A 33 -17.79 -6.73 10.67
N HIS A 34 -18.93 -6.05 10.56
CA HIS A 34 -20.24 -6.70 10.75
C HIS A 34 -20.58 -7.63 9.58
N SER A 35 -21.58 -8.51 9.75
CA SER A 35 -22.13 -9.32 8.65
C SER A 35 -22.57 -8.44 7.50
N MET A 36 -22.34 -8.91 6.28
CA MET A 36 -22.85 -8.24 5.08
C MET A 36 -24.38 -8.11 5.13
N SER A 37 -24.89 -6.93 4.92
CA SER A 37 -26.30 -6.59 5.09
C SER A 37 -26.81 -5.63 4.03
N VAL A 38 -28.11 -5.39 4.02
CA VAL A 38 -28.73 -4.36 3.17
C VAL A 38 -28.03 -3.02 3.38
N SER A 39 -27.81 -2.31 2.32
CA SER A 39 -27.03 -1.06 2.21
C SER A 39 -25.52 -1.22 2.09
N ASP A 40 -24.97 -2.42 2.20
CA ASP A 40 -23.55 -2.64 1.89
C ASP A 40 -23.31 -2.62 0.38
N VAL A 41 -22.08 -2.31 -0.03
CA VAL A 41 -21.66 -2.30 -1.44
C VAL A 41 -20.50 -3.27 -1.63
N ILE A 42 -20.60 -4.12 -2.64
CA ILE A 42 -19.54 -5.01 -3.10
C ILE A 42 -18.95 -4.42 -4.37
N ILE A 43 -17.64 -4.19 -4.39
CA ILE A 43 -16.92 -3.83 -5.63
C ILE A 43 -16.12 -5.04 -6.09
N MET A 44 -16.35 -5.49 -7.32
CA MET A 44 -15.64 -6.60 -7.94
C MET A 44 -14.79 -6.11 -9.10
N ASN A 45 -13.52 -6.50 -9.13
CA ASN A 45 -12.65 -6.30 -10.28
C ASN A 45 -12.44 -7.62 -11.02
N ARG A 46 -13.00 -7.75 -12.22
CA ARG A 46 -12.83 -8.91 -13.09
C ARG A 46 -12.15 -8.51 -14.38
N GLY A 47 -10.92 -8.97 -14.57
CA GLY A 47 -10.17 -8.69 -15.81
C GLY A 47 -9.94 -7.20 -16.09
N GLY A 48 -9.91 -6.35 -15.06
CA GLY A 48 -9.76 -4.90 -15.17
C GLY A 48 -11.08 -4.14 -15.30
N ARG A 49 -12.23 -4.83 -15.28
CA ARG A 49 -13.55 -4.20 -15.21
C ARG A 49 -14.00 -4.17 -13.74
N LEU A 50 -14.17 -2.96 -13.22
CA LEU A 50 -14.77 -2.70 -11.91
C LEU A 50 -16.28 -2.63 -12.06
N ALA A 51 -17.00 -3.35 -11.20
CA ALA A 51 -18.44 -3.26 -11.07
C ALA A 51 -18.81 -3.19 -9.58
N ALA A 52 -19.72 -2.28 -9.23
CA ALA A 52 -20.21 -2.11 -7.88
C ALA A 52 -21.63 -2.66 -7.76
N TYR A 53 -21.91 -3.34 -6.67
CA TYR A 53 -23.20 -3.97 -6.40
C TYR A 53 -23.68 -3.59 -5.00
N TYR A 54 -24.84 -2.99 -4.92
CA TYR A 54 -25.54 -2.69 -3.68
C TYR A 54 -26.27 -3.94 -3.18
N VAL A 55 -26.11 -4.25 -1.91
CA VAL A 55 -26.85 -5.34 -1.26
C VAL A 55 -28.24 -4.83 -0.94
N ASP A 56 -29.25 -5.38 -1.61
CA ASP A 56 -30.66 -5.07 -1.42
C ASP A 56 -31.37 -6.15 -0.60
N SER A 57 -32.59 -5.90 -0.21
CA SER A 57 -33.45 -6.86 0.53
C SER A 57 -33.74 -8.14 -0.25
N PHE A 58 -33.62 -8.13 -1.58
CA PHE A 58 -33.94 -9.23 -2.48
C PHE A 58 -32.74 -9.68 -3.35
N GLY A 59 -31.52 -9.22 -3.06
CA GLY A 59 -30.32 -9.61 -3.82
C GLY A 59 -29.35 -8.47 -4.02
N PHE A 60 -28.85 -8.28 -5.24
CA PHE A 60 -27.83 -7.31 -5.56
C PHE A 60 -28.25 -6.44 -6.73
N THR A 61 -28.12 -5.14 -6.58
CA THR A 61 -28.40 -4.16 -7.63
C THR A 61 -27.07 -3.56 -8.11
N GLU A 62 -26.77 -3.66 -9.40
CA GLU A 62 -25.57 -3.03 -9.97
C GLU A 62 -25.68 -1.51 -9.89
N LEU A 63 -24.59 -0.86 -9.46
CA LEU A 63 -24.44 0.59 -9.37
C LEU A 63 -23.43 1.05 -10.43
N PRO A 64 -23.82 1.23 -11.71
CA PRO A 64 -22.89 1.48 -12.81
C PRO A 64 -22.10 2.78 -12.64
N ASP A 65 -22.69 3.80 -12.02
CA ASP A 65 -22.07 5.11 -11.84
C ASP A 65 -21.22 5.21 -10.56
N PHE A 66 -21.33 4.26 -9.65
CA PHE A 66 -20.66 4.31 -8.35
C PHE A 66 -19.14 4.37 -8.47
N VAL A 67 -18.57 3.55 -9.36
CA VAL A 67 -17.12 3.52 -9.63
C VAL A 67 -16.71 4.76 -10.44
N ALA A 68 -17.51 5.17 -11.42
CA ALA A 68 -17.22 6.33 -12.27
C ALA A 68 -17.26 7.66 -11.48
N GLN A 69 -18.29 7.88 -10.66
CA GLN A 69 -18.39 9.07 -9.80
C GLN A 69 -17.23 9.17 -8.81
N ARG A 70 -16.74 8.03 -8.31
CA ARG A 70 -15.57 8.00 -7.44
C ARG A 70 -14.28 8.27 -8.21
N ALA A 71 -14.14 7.78 -9.43
CA ALA A 71 -13.01 8.09 -10.30
C ALA A 71 -12.97 9.59 -10.67
N GLU A 72 -14.12 10.23 -10.90
CA GLU A 72 -14.20 11.69 -11.13
C GLU A 72 -13.75 12.47 -9.89
N MET A 73 -14.15 12.07 -8.69
CA MET A 73 -13.68 12.69 -7.44
C MET A 73 -12.15 12.61 -7.26
N LEU A 74 -11.51 11.59 -7.81
CA LEU A 74 -10.04 11.46 -7.83
C LEU A 74 -9.40 12.33 -8.91
N ASN A 75 -10.04 12.48 -10.08
CA ASN A 75 -9.52 13.29 -11.19
C ASN A 75 -9.53 14.80 -10.90
N ASP A 76 -10.42 15.27 -10.04
CA ASP A 76 -10.41 16.66 -9.54
C ASP A 76 -9.21 16.97 -8.65
N ASN A 77 -8.40 15.95 -8.33
CA ASN A 77 -7.15 16.07 -7.62
C ASN A 77 -6.06 15.35 -8.43
N PRO A 78 -5.26 16.08 -9.20
CA PRO A 78 -4.20 15.48 -10.00
C PRO A 78 -3.30 14.63 -9.10
N VAL A 79 -3.17 13.36 -9.44
CA VAL A 79 -2.20 12.45 -8.80
C VAL A 79 -0.83 13.13 -8.92
N LYS A 80 -0.21 13.41 -7.79
CA LYS A 80 1.11 14.02 -7.77
C LYS A 80 2.08 13.06 -8.45
N ALA A 81 2.57 13.44 -9.62
CA ALA A 81 3.57 12.66 -10.32
C ALA A 81 4.89 12.72 -9.54
N TYR A 82 5.41 11.57 -9.14
CA TYR A 82 6.72 11.46 -8.54
C TYR A 82 7.74 11.01 -9.59
N PRO A 83 9.01 11.44 -9.47
CA PRO A 83 10.06 10.91 -10.33
C PRO A 83 10.16 9.40 -10.15
N GLU A 84 10.22 8.67 -11.27
CA GLU A 84 10.28 7.21 -11.27
C GLU A 84 11.49 6.66 -10.50
N VAL A 85 11.31 5.49 -9.90
CA VAL A 85 12.41 4.74 -9.32
C VAL A 85 13.11 3.96 -10.42
N TYR A 86 14.39 4.22 -10.63
CA TYR A 86 15.17 3.41 -11.56
C TYR A 86 15.47 2.05 -10.93
N ILE A 87 14.83 1.00 -11.45
CA ILE A 87 15.03 -0.38 -11.01
C ILE A 87 16.10 -1.02 -11.90
N GLY A 88 17.34 -0.95 -11.46
CA GLY A 88 18.48 -1.49 -12.21
C GLY A 88 19.82 -1.16 -11.59
N THR A 89 20.88 -1.72 -12.16
CA THR A 89 22.25 -1.49 -11.74
C THR A 89 22.89 -0.35 -12.53
N LEU A 90 23.98 0.19 -12.03
CA LEU A 90 24.81 1.14 -12.79
C LEU A 90 25.29 0.54 -14.13
N GLU A 91 25.67 -0.74 -14.13
CA GLU A 91 26.10 -1.43 -15.34
C GLU A 91 24.97 -1.49 -16.39
N LYS A 92 23.74 -1.84 -15.97
CA LYS A 92 22.56 -1.82 -16.83
C LYS A 92 22.31 -0.42 -17.38
N ALA A 93 22.38 0.62 -16.54
CA ALA A 93 22.19 2.01 -16.95
C ALA A 93 23.24 2.46 -17.99
N MET A 94 24.48 2.00 -17.84
CA MET A 94 25.56 2.26 -18.82
C MET A 94 25.29 1.58 -20.15
N GLN A 95 24.84 0.31 -20.14
CA GLN A 95 24.48 -0.43 -21.35
C GLN A 95 23.28 0.21 -22.09
N GLU A 96 22.29 0.67 -21.34
CA GLU A 96 21.07 1.33 -21.85
C GLU A 96 21.28 2.81 -22.18
N ARG A 97 22.47 3.39 -21.94
CA ARG A 97 22.78 4.83 -22.06
C ARG A 97 21.83 5.71 -21.25
N ASN A 98 21.43 5.25 -20.09
CA ASN A 98 20.47 5.92 -19.20
C ASN A 98 21.08 6.20 -17.80
N VAL A 99 22.36 6.59 -17.80
CA VAL A 99 23.11 6.82 -16.54
C VAL A 99 22.54 7.99 -15.75
N ASP A 100 22.06 9.03 -16.42
CA ASP A 100 21.49 10.21 -15.75
C ASP A 100 20.24 9.83 -14.93
N ALA A 101 19.32 9.05 -15.50
CA ALA A 101 18.14 8.58 -14.77
C ALA A 101 18.51 7.70 -13.57
N TYR A 102 19.54 6.85 -13.70
CA TYR A 102 20.07 6.08 -12.58
C TYR A 102 20.63 6.99 -11.46
N LEU A 103 21.44 7.98 -11.82
CA LEU A 103 22.05 8.90 -10.84
C LEU A 103 21.01 9.77 -10.14
N ASP A 104 20.03 10.29 -10.87
CA ASP A 104 18.94 11.09 -10.32
C ASP A 104 18.07 10.24 -9.37
N SER A 105 17.71 9.03 -9.79
CA SER A 105 16.95 8.11 -8.93
C SER A 105 17.75 7.74 -7.68
N ARG A 106 19.03 7.44 -7.81
CA ARG A 106 19.90 7.13 -6.67
C ARG A 106 20.00 8.30 -5.68
N LYS A 107 20.18 9.53 -6.17
CA LYS A 107 20.17 10.73 -5.34
C LYS A 107 18.86 10.86 -4.57
N LEU A 108 17.72 10.70 -5.24
CA LEU A 108 16.42 10.75 -4.59
C LEU A 108 16.20 9.62 -3.58
N ASN A 109 16.80 8.43 -3.80
CA ASN A 109 16.77 7.35 -2.80
C ASN A 109 17.53 7.72 -1.53
N ILE A 110 18.70 8.38 -1.68
CA ILE A 110 19.48 8.89 -0.55
C ILE A 110 18.71 10.00 0.19
N ASP A 111 18.11 10.94 -0.54
CA ASP A 111 17.29 12.01 0.05
C ASP A 111 16.06 11.44 0.78
N CYS A 112 15.40 10.43 0.21
CA CYS A 112 14.28 9.72 0.85
C CYS A 112 14.75 9.00 2.13
N LYS A 113 15.87 8.29 2.09
CA LYS A 113 16.49 7.66 3.26
C LYS A 113 16.73 8.68 4.38
N ASN A 114 17.32 9.84 4.07
CA ASN A 114 17.57 10.89 5.04
C ASN A 114 16.27 11.45 5.63
N ALA A 115 15.24 11.62 4.80
CA ALA A 115 13.92 12.07 5.26
C ALA A 115 13.23 11.05 6.18
N ILE A 116 13.38 9.75 5.92
CA ILE A 116 12.89 8.68 6.81
C ILE A 116 13.58 8.77 8.17
N GLU A 117 14.91 8.89 8.18
CA GLU A 117 15.69 9.01 9.42
C GLU A 117 15.29 10.25 10.23
N GLN A 118 15.12 11.38 9.55
CA GLN A 118 14.66 12.62 10.19
C GLN A 118 13.24 12.47 10.76
N ALA A 119 12.30 11.92 9.97
CA ALA A 119 10.93 11.70 10.42
C ALA A 119 10.86 10.78 11.66
N ILE A 120 11.67 9.71 11.67
CA ILE A 120 11.79 8.83 12.83
C ILE A 120 12.35 9.58 14.04
N ALA A 121 13.40 10.38 13.86
CA ALA A 121 14.03 11.12 14.95
C ALA A 121 13.09 12.17 15.56
N GLU A 122 12.31 12.86 14.73
CA GLU A 122 11.35 13.88 15.16
C GLU A 122 10.04 13.28 15.70
N GLY A 123 9.62 12.13 15.17
CA GLY A 123 8.35 11.49 15.52
C GLY A 123 8.44 10.48 16.67
N PHE A 124 9.62 10.17 17.19
CA PHE A 124 9.82 9.21 18.28
C PHE A 124 9.97 9.93 19.62
N ASP A 125 9.01 9.72 20.53
CA ASP A 125 9.00 10.36 21.86
C ASP A 125 9.83 9.62 22.93
N GLY A 126 10.58 8.59 22.52
CA GLY A 126 11.35 7.70 23.42
C GLY A 126 10.61 6.40 23.77
N MET A 127 9.32 6.31 23.50
CA MET A 127 8.50 5.10 23.70
C MET A 127 7.71 4.70 22.46
N ARG A 128 7.18 5.66 21.70
CA ARG A 128 6.30 5.43 20.55
C ARG A 128 6.64 6.35 19.39
N LEU A 129 6.37 5.86 18.18
CA LEU A 129 6.36 6.69 16.99
C LEU A 129 4.99 7.39 16.84
N ASN A 130 5.01 8.61 16.34
CA ASN A 130 3.79 9.29 15.91
C ASN A 130 3.11 8.44 14.83
N PRO A 131 1.79 8.18 14.91
CA PRO A 131 1.04 7.38 13.92
C PRO A 131 1.18 7.88 12.48
N ASP A 132 1.32 9.19 12.28
CA ASP A 132 1.39 9.81 10.95
C ASP A 132 2.82 10.04 10.45
N VAL A 133 3.82 9.50 11.14
CA VAL A 133 5.25 9.74 10.83
C VAL A 133 5.63 9.39 9.39
N ALA A 134 4.99 8.40 8.80
CA ALA A 134 5.28 7.96 7.42
C ALA A 134 4.57 8.81 6.35
N VAL A 135 3.46 9.48 6.69
CA VAL A 135 2.59 10.21 5.74
C VAL A 135 3.37 11.29 5.02
N GLY A 136 4.05 12.17 5.75
CA GLY A 136 4.81 13.27 5.16
C GLY A 136 5.97 12.82 4.25
N VAL A 137 6.61 11.71 4.58
CA VAL A 137 7.68 11.13 3.74
C VAL A 137 7.10 10.57 2.44
N ILE A 138 5.97 9.86 2.52
CA ILE A 138 5.28 9.30 1.36
C ILE A 138 4.74 10.42 0.46
N GLU A 139 4.18 11.49 1.03
CA GLU A 139 3.73 12.66 0.27
C GLU A 139 4.86 13.40 -0.44
N LYS A 140 6.05 13.34 0.07
CA LYS A 140 7.22 14.00 -0.52
C LYS A 140 7.88 13.17 -1.62
N TYR A 141 8.02 11.87 -1.41
CA TYR A 141 8.84 11.00 -2.27
C TYR A 141 8.05 9.97 -3.08
N GLY A 142 6.77 9.79 -2.78
CA GLY A 142 5.91 8.79 -3.39
C GLY A 142 6.04 7.41 -2.74
N GLU A 143 4.99 6.62 -2.91
CA GLU A 143 4.87 5.28 -2.33
C GLU A 143 5.95 4.33 -2.81
N GLU A 144 6.20 4.33 -4.13
CA GLU A 144 7.16 3.43 -4.76
C GLU A 144 8.58 3.65 -4.23
N ARG A 145 9.02 4.91 -4.13
CA ARG A 145 10.37 5.23 -3.65
C ARG A 145 10.54 4.92 -2.16
N VAL A 146 9.56 5.24 -1.34
CA VAL A 146 9.58 4.91 0.09
C VAL A 146 9.62 3.39 0.27
N ALA A 147 8.79 2.64 -0.47
CA ALA A 147 8.80 1.19 -0.44
C ALA A 147 10.15 0.61 -0.89
N PHE A 148 10.72 1.14 -1.98
CA PHE A 148 12.02 0.72 -2.50
C PHE A 148 13.15 0.91 -1.47
N VAL A 149 13.25 2.09 -0.85
CA VAL A 149 14.28 2.39 0.15
C VAL A 149 14.14 1.52 1.40
N LEU A 150 12.92 1.32 1.89
CA LEU A 150 12.65 0.47 3.06
C LEU A 150 12.91 -1.01 2.75
N ALA A 151 12.51 -1.50 1.59
CA ALA A 151 12.76 -2.87 1.16
C ALA A 151 14.27 -3.13 0.98
N ASN A 152 15.00 -2.19 0.37
CA ASN A 152 16.46 -2.27 0.29
C ASN A 152 17.08 -2.39 1.67
N THR A 153 16.65 -1.55 2.62
CA THR A 153 17.15 -1.59 3.99
C THR A 153 16.89 -2.94 4.65
N LEU A 154 15.68 -3.49 4.52
CA LEU A 154 15.33 -4.79 5.08
C LEU A 154 16.14 -5.94 4.47
N LYS A 155 16.35 -5.95 3.15
CA LYS A 155 17.17 -6.95 2.48
C LYS A 155 18.63 -6.91 2.95
N GLN A 156 19.19 -5.72 3.07
CA GLN A 156 20.57 -5.51 3.56
C GLN A 156 20.74 -5.88 5.04
N LEU A 157 19.70 -5.73 5.85
CA LEU A 157 19.69 -6.01 7.29
C LEU A 157 18.84 -7.25 7.66
N SER A 158 18.64 -8.16 6.71
CA SER A 158 17.76 -9.34 6.88
C SER A 158 18.15 -10.27 8.04
N TYR A 159 19.44 -10.26 8.41
CA TYR A 159 19.97 -11.02 9.55
C TYR A 159 19.52 -10.47 10.91
N ASP A 160 19.01 -9.24 10.99
CA ASP A 160 18.61 -8.63 12.26
C ASP A 160 17.22 -9.16 12.69
N GLY A 161 17.20 -9.84 13.84
CA GLY A 161 15.99 -10.45 14.40
C GLY A 161 14.97 -9.44 14.96
N ARG A 162 15.29 -8.13 14.98
CA ARG A 162 14.37 -7.08 15.43
C ARG A 162 13.37 -6.67 14.35
N PHE A 163 13.61 -7.03 13.10
CA PHE A 163 12.62 -6.89 12.03
C PHE A 163 11.66 -8.06 12.00
N SER A 164 10.36 -7.78 11.89
CA SER A 164 9.33 -8.81 11.81
C SER A 164 9.42 -9.63 10.52
N ASP A 165 9.03 -10.89 10.59
CA ASP A 165 8.95 -11.76 9.40
C ASP A 165 7.96 -11.22 8.37
N GLY A 166 6.92 -10.51 8.81
CA GLY A 166 5.97 -9.84 7.94
C GLY A 166 6.61 -8.73 7.10
N ASN A 167 7.51 -7.94 7.70
CA ASN A 167 8.25 -6.90 7.00
C ASN A 167 9.31 -7.48 6.05
N LYS A 168 10.00 -8.54 6.46
CA LYS A 168 10.96 -9.24 5.60
C LYS A 168 10.29 -9.82 4.36
N ARG A 169 9.17 -10.56 4.53
CA ARG A 169 8.40 -11.11 3.39
C ARG A 169 7.86 -10.01 2.46
N TRP A 170 7.41 -8.90 3.02
CA TRP A 170 6.99 -7.77 2.20
C TRP A 170 8.14 -7.21 1.35
N ALA A 171 9.33 -7.05 1.92
CA ALA A 171 10.50 -6.58 1.20
C ALA A 171 10.95 -7.57 0.11
N ASP A 172 10.78 -8.88 0.32
CA ASP A 172 11.10 -9.90 -0.68
C ASP A 172 10.25 -9.77 -1.95
N GLY A 173 9.01 -9.25 -1.82
CA GLY A 173 8.12 -8.96 -2.95
C GLY A 173 8.51 -7.72 -3.78
N ILE A 174 9.50 -6.93 -3.35
CA ILE A 174 9.95 -5.72 -4.06
C ILE A 174 11.28 -6.04 -4.77
N ASP A 175 11.33 -5.76 -6.08
CA ASP A 175 12.55 -5.99 -6.86
C ASP A 175 13.64 -4.97 -6.48
N ILE A 176 14.70 -5.45 -5.85
CA ILE A 176 15.90 -4.67 -5.49
C ILE A 176 17.10 -5.35 -6.13
N PRO A 177 17.56 -4.88 -7.29
CA PRO A 177 18.72 -5.46 -7.97
C PRO A 177 19.99 -5.33 -7.14
N GLU A 178 20.83 -6.36 -7.10
CA GLU A 178 22.19 -6.24 -6.58
C GLU A 178 22.97 -5.26 -7.46
N ASN A 179 23.54 -4.22 -6.85
CA ASN A 179 24.19 -3.13 -7.56
C ASN A 179 25.67 -3.00 -7.16
N ILE A 180 26.44 -4.01 -7.55
CA ILE A 180 27.87 -4.09 -7.22
C ILE A 180 28.68 -3.38 -8.32
N SER A 181 29.47 -2.39 -7.93
CA SER A 181 30.41 -1.72 -8.81
C SER A 181 31.78 -1.64 -8.14
N ARG A 182 32.82 -2.12 -8.81
CA ARG A 182 34.20 -2.16 -8.30
C ARG A 182 34.32 -2.78 -6.90
N GLY A 183 33.52 -3.83 -6.63
CA GLY A 183 33.47 -4.54 -5.35
C GLY A 183 32.70 -3.81 -4.23
N MET A 184 32.06 -2.68 -4.52
CA MET A 184 31.20 -1.96 -3.58
C MET A 184 29.73 -2.15 -3.93
N ASP A 185 28.90 -2.41 -2.94
CA ASP A 185 27.45 -2.41 -3.10
C ASP A 185 26.93 -0.97 -3.00
N LEU A 186 26.50 -0.43 -4.14
CA LEU A 186 26.01 0.94 -4.24
C LEU A 186 24.64 1.13 -3.57
N ASN A 187 23.92 0.04 -3.27
CA ASN A 187 22.65 0.09 -2.55
C ASN A 187 22.85 0.41 -1.05
N ARG A 188 24.06 0.27 -0.53
CA ARG A 188 24.37 0.59 0.87
C ARG A 188 24.20 2.06 1.21
N ASP A 189 24.28 2.95 0.22
CA ASP A 189 24.23 4.40 0.44
C ASP A 189 22.86 4.91 0.87
N TYR A 190 21.81 4.12 0.64
CA TYR A 190 20.46 4.44 1.07
C TYR A 190 19.84 3.38 2.02
N ILE A 191 20.66 2.75 2.86
CA ILE A 191 20.20 1.98 4.02
C ILE A 191 19.80 2.96 5.12
N VAL A 192 18.60 2.83 5.65
CA VAL A 192 18.13 3.65 6.78
C VAL A 192 18.84 3.24 8.05
N GLY A 193 19.55 4.18 8.67
CA GLY A 193 20.43 3.96 9.83
C GLY A 193 19.74 4.06 11.20
N SER A 194 18.41 4.14 11.25
CA SER A 194 17.66 4.24 12.51
C SER A 194 17.69 2.91 13.29
N HIS A 195 17.43 2.99 14.61
CA HIS A 195 17.42 1.81 15.47
C HIS A 195 16.41 0.76 14.95
N PRO A 196 16.79 -0.50 14.71
CA PRO A 196 15.97 -1.48 13.99
C PRO A 196 14.58 -1.71 14.56
N ALA A 197 14.40 -1.70 15.88
CA ALA A 197 13.07 -1.88 16.48
C ALA A 197 12.14 -0.68 16.20
N VAL A 198 12.67 0.56 16.18
CA VAL A 198 11.91 1.77 15.87
C VAL A 198 11.61 1.82 14.38
N LEU A 199 12.62 1.48 13.56
CA LEU A 199 12.48 1.39 12.11
C LEU A 199 11.45 0.32 11.70
N ASN A 200 11.40 -0.81 12.39
CA ASN A 200 10.37 -1.83 12.14
C ASN A 200 8.97 -1.24 12.31
N GLY A 201 8.74 -0.45 13.37
CA GLY A 201 7.46 0.26 13.58
C GLY A 201 7.16 1.29 12.48
N PHE A 202 8.17 2.04 12.01
CA PHE A 202 8.01 2.96 10.87
C PHE A 202 7.62 2.20 9.59
N ILE A 203 8.25 1.05 9.32
CA ILE A 203 7.92 0.22 8.17
C ILE A 203 6.47 -0.26 8.22
N ASP A 204 6.00 -0.69 9.40
CA ASP A 204 4.60 -1.11 9.56
C ASP A 204 3.63 0.03 9.23
N MET A 205 3.92 1.26 9.70
CA MET A 205 3.11 2.46 9.41
C MET A 205 3.17 2.82 7.91
N ALA A 206 4.36 2.81 7.31
CA ALA A 206 4.53 3.10 5.89
C ALA A 206 3.81 2.09 5.00
N ARG A 207 3.89 0.79 5.30
CA ARG A 207 3.17 -0.28 4.59
C ARG A 207 1.66 -0.10 4.68
N LYS A 208 1.17 0.25 5.88
CA LYS A 208 -0.25 0.52 6.09
C LYS A 208 -0.69 1.71 5.22
N GLU A 209 0.04 2.81 5.26
CA GLU A 209 -0.26 4.01 4.47
C GLU A 209 -0.21 3.75 2.96
N ILE A 210 0.84 3.08 2.46
CA ILE A 210 0.97 2.69 1.05
C ILE A 210 -0.21 1.81 0.61
N ARG A 211 -0.57 0.82 1.44
CA ARG A 211 -1.73 -0.04 1.16
C ARG A 211 -3.02 0.77 1.09
N THR A 212 -3.22 1.68 2.04
CA THR A 212 -4.39 2.55 2.08
C THR A 212 -4.49 3.39 0.81
N ARG A 213 -3.42 4.06 0.38
CA ARG A 213 -3.40 4.89 -0.83
C ARG A 213 -3.66 4.09 -2.10
N LYS A 214 -3.06 2.91 -2.23
CA LYS A 214 -3.34 2.00 -3.35
C LYS A 214 -4.80 1.57 -3.40
N LEU A 215 -5.42 1.33 -2.25
CA LEU A 215 -6.84 1.00 -2.18
C LEU A 215 -7.69 2.22 -2.56
N GLU A 216 -7.31 3.41 -2.13
CA GLU A 216 -7.96 4.67 -2.53
C GLU A 216 -7.89 4.88 -4.05
N GLU A 217 -6.72 4.66 -4.65
CA GLU A 217 -6.53 4.76 -6.08
C GLU A 217 -7.40 3.75 -6.86
N VAL A 218 -7.41 2.48 -6.43
CA VAL A 218 -8.18 1.41 -7.09
C VAL A 218 -9.68 1.61 -6.96
N PHE A 219 -10.15 2.11 -5.82
CA PHE A 219 -11.58 2.23 -5.51
C PHE A 219 -12.13 3.65 -5.63
N GLY A 220 -11.29 4.61 -6.00
CA GLY A 220 -11.72 6.00 -6.19
C GLY A 220 -12.22 6.65 -4.90
N VAL A 221 -11.77 6.21 -3.75
CA VAL A 221 -12.11 6.80 -2.44
C VAL A 221 -10.97 7.70 -2.00
N LYS A 222 -11.22 9.00 -1.90
CA LYS A 222 -10.30 9.88 -1.20
C LYS A 222 -10.48 9.70 0.28
N ASN A 223 -9.41 9.30 0.91
CA ASN A 223 -9.39 9.12 2.34
C ASN A 223 -8.77 10.32 3.02
N GLN A 224 -9.58 11.08 3.72
CA GLN A 224 -9.03 12.14 4.56
C GLN A 224 -8.60 11.60 5.93
N HIS A 225 -9.19 10.52 6.43
CA HIS A 225 -8.79 9.85 7.68
C HIS A 225 -9.31 8.40 7.71
N ILE A 226 -8.51 7.43 7.25
CA ILE A 226 -8.79 6.02 7.54
C ILE A 226 -8.20 5.70 8.91
N THR A 227 -9.04 5.48 9.88
CA THR A 227 -8.65 5.00 11.21
C THR A 227 -8.86 3.49 11.26
N GLU A 228 -7.83 2.74 11.58
CA GLU A 228 -7.96 1.31 11.88
C GLU A 228 -8.68 1.16 13.22
N THR A 229 -9.87 0.58 13.17
CA THR A 229 -10.65 0.27 14.37
C THR A 229 -10.70 -1.24 14.56
N THR A 230 -11.20 -1.69 15.70
CA THR A 230 -11.49 -3.11 15.95
C THR A 230 -12.57 -3.68 15.01
N ARG A 231 -13.20 -2.84 14.18
CA ARG A 231 -14.23 -3.19 13.20
C ARG A 231 -13.79 -3.01 11.74
N GLY A 232 -12.52 -2.74 11.48
CA GLY A 232 -11.97 -2.43 10.16
C GLY A 232 -11.46 -1.00 10.06
N TYR A 233 -11.49 -0.40 8.86
CA TYR A 233 -11.06 0.97 8.63
C TYR A 233 -12.26 1.92 8.63
N GLU A 234 -12.21 2.99 9.40
CA GLU A 234 -13.24 4.04 9.43
C GLU A 234 -12.71 5.33 8.82
N ALA A 235 -13.47 5.93 7.91
CA ALA A 235 -13.21 7.26 7.38
C ALA A 235 -14.13 8.27 8.08
N GLU A 236 -13.58 9.39 8.52
CA GLU A 236 -14.32 10.44 9.21
C GLU A 236 -15.41 11.04 8.30
N GLY A 237 -16.67 11.03 8.74
CA GLY A 237 -17.82 11.57 8.00
C GLY A 237 -18.55 10.56 7.09
N HIS A 238 -18.22 9.29 7.09
CA HIS A 238 -18.86 8.26 6.28
C HIS A 238 -19.78 7.35 7.08
N THR A 239 -20.95 7.04 6.53
CA THR A 239 -22.00 6.25 7.19
C THR A 239 -22.39 5.04 6.35
N GLY A 240 -21.50 4.12 6.11
CA GLY A 240 -21.78 2.90 5.36
C GLY A 240 -20.56 2.03 5.20
N THR A 241 -20.78 0.77 4.93
CA THR A 241 -19.74 -0.24 4.77
C THR A 241 -19.70 -0.72 3.33
N TRP A 242 -18.53 -0.90 2.75
CA TRP A 242 -18.39 -1.52 1.45
C TRP A 242 -17.25 -2.54 1.44
N TYR A 243 -17.39 -3.56 0.60
CA TYR A 243 -16.45 -4.65 0.46
C TYR A 243 -15.77 -4.55 -0.89
N ALA A 244 -14.46 -4.46 -0.89
CA ALA A 244 -13.68 -4.33 -2.11
C ALA A 244 -12.97 -5.65 -2.42
N MET A 245 -13.17 -6.17 -3.63
CA MET A 245 -12.57 -7.39 -4.13
C MET A 245 -11.78 -7.10 -5.40
N ASP A 246 -10.44 -7.19 -5.35
CA ASP A 246 -9.58 -6.94 -6.50
C ASP A 246 -8.77 -8.18 -6.88
N MET A 247 -8.83 -8.54 -8.17
CA MET A 247 -8.05 -9.64 -8.74
C MET A 247 -6.62 -9.24 -9.14
N LYS A 248 -6.31 -7.95 -9.27
CA LYS A 248 -5.02 -7.47 -9.78
C LYS A 248 -3.96 -7.23 -8.73
N THR A 249 -4.32 -6.97 -7.49
CA THR A 249 -3.38 -6.62 -6.42
C THR A 249 -2.52 -7.79 -5.93
N TYR A 250 -2.66 -8.98 -6.48
CA TYR A 250 -2.03 -10.19 -5.94
C TYR A 250 -0.90 -10.81 -6.78
N HIS A 251 -0.36 -10.10 -7.76
CA HIS A 251 0.77 -10.62 -8.54
C HIS A 251 2.13 -10.57 -7.81
N GLY A 252 2.17 -10.15 -6.54
CA GLY A 252 3.38 -10.05 -5.71
C GLY A 252 3.52 -11.06 -4.58
N GLU A 253 2.53 -11.92 -4.33
CA GLU A 253 2.63 -12.93 -3.26
C GLU A 253 2.47 -14.35 -3.82
N ARG A 254 3.57 -14.96 -4.21
CA ARG A 254 3.76 -16.41 -4.33
C ARG A 254 4.91 -16.82 -3.45
#